data_2425726fd28f6aea01f193aa42b32d7d
#
_entry.id   2425726fd28f6aea01f193aa42b32d7d
#
_cell.length_a   1.000
_cell.length_b   1.000
_cell.length_c   1.000
_cell.angle_alpha   90.00
_cell.angle_beta   90.00
_cell.angle_gamma   90.00
#
_symmetry.space_group_name_H-M   'P 1'
#
loop_
_entity.id
_entity.type
_entity.pdbx_description
1 polymer ?
#
loop_
_entity_poly.entity_id
_entity_poly.type
_entity_poly.pdbx_seq_one_letter_code
_entity_poly.pdbx_strand_id
1 'polypeptide(L)'
;MFRVVFIIFGLLILSSCSNDNLTIEDHSIPEKDVSNERTEDYNQYRNVYFGDTHIHTTFSFDAYLLGNMNTPDEAYRYAKGEGMKNSFGIDMKIREPLDFYAVTDHGFWMGVVDEWADTTTELSKHPLAKPYHNINSPENLNFDNFDTGIKRIALFRQYAGQFVQTRGGYWKLFKAWLANDVSLASASFDYDAHREAWTEVAKAAQKHNDPGNFTTFIGYEWTSAFLQPDGGAYHRNVLFNSNKAPKRPFTRMDSQNPEDLWTWMDTMRDKGLDSLAILHNSNQSNGQAFRLAYFDGRPLDQAYAEQRMRNEPMVEITQIKGTSETHPRLSPNDEWAGFEILNTRKGKTNFYSSPPGSYVREALMNGMALEREDRGNPFKLGFIGSSDNHNSSGSYEEDNYFGTTPLTGAPETRASVPINGEYRDMRTAQFGASGLAGVWAEENTREAIFNALRRKETFGTSGNRIKLRFFGGFDLSNIDLSAEDLAKQAYGKGVPMGSDLMGQGTKAPSFIVWAQSDSYGAPLQRIQIIKGWYDHGYKKETREKIYDVACSDGLKVDPLTQRCPDNGAQVNLSNCSISNNKGAAELKAVWTDPDFEPGVEAFYYVRVLENPTCRWTTWDAIRTCLLYTSDAADE
;
A
#
# COMPACT_ATOMS: atom_id res chain seq x y z
N MET A 1 46.22 -1.32 29.76
CA MET A 1 46.33 -0.29 28.72
C MET A 1 45.80 -0.75 27.34
N PHE A 2 45.94 -1.99 26.96
CA PHE A 2 45.47 -2.51 25.66
C PHE A 2 43.93 -2.68 25.52
N ARG A 3 43.18 -2.81 26.61
CA ARG A 3 41.72 -2.99 26.57
C ARG A 3 40.92 -1.70 26.31
N VAL A 4 41.47 -0.53 26.60
CA VAL A 4 40.82 0.77 26.42
C VAL A 4 40.93 1.28 24.96
N VAL A 5 42.03 0.94 24.28
CA VAL A 5 42.26 1.35 22.89
C VAL A 5 41.33 0.63 21.91
N PHE A 6 40.94 -0.64 22.17
CA PHE A 6 40.04 -1.38 21.31
C PHE A 6 38.56 -0.92 21.40
N ILE A 7 38.12 -0.44 22.58
CA ILE A 7 36.77 0.10 22.76
C ILE A 7 36.66 1.45 22.04
N ILE A 8 37.70 2.26 22.00
CA ILE A 8 37.73 3.54 21.31
C ILE A 8 37.79 3.34 19.78
N PHE A 9 38.48 2.32 19.29
CA PHE A 9 38.52 2.02 17.86
C PHE A 9 37.20 1.39 17.35
N GLY A 10 36.50 0.58 18.13
CA GLY A 10 35.19 0.04 17.84
C GLY A 10 34.10 1.12 17.86
N LEU A 11 34.20 2.12 18.72
CA LEU A 11 33.31 3.28 18.77
C LEU A 11 33.54 4.27 17.61
N LEU A 12 34.77 4.40 17.11
CA LEU A 12 35.09 5.27 15.98
C LEU A 12 34.62 4.70 14.63
N ILE A 13 34.58 3.39 14.46
CA ILE A 13 34.05 2.75 13.25
C ILE A 13 32.51 2.79 13.26
N LEU A 14 31.88 2.67 14.42
CA LEU A 14 30.42 2.80 14.56
C LEU A 14 29.94 4.26 14.36
N SER A 15 30.79 5.25 14.65
CA SER A 15 30.42 6.67 14.50
C SER A 15 30.52 7.18 13.05
N SER A 16 31.29 6.54 12.17
CA SER A 16 31.38 6.98 10.76
C SER A 16 30.21 6.48 9.90
N CYS A 17 29.58 5.36 10.27
CA CYS A 17 28.40 4.83 9.57
C CYS A 17 27.06 5.45 10.03
N SER A 18 27.02 6.13 11.18
CA SER A 18 25.78 6.65 11.77
C SER A 18 25.29 7.98 11.19
N ASN A 19 26.09 8.68 10.40
CA ASN A 19 25.75 10.03 9.92
C ASN A 19 25.19 10.07 8.49
N ASP A 20 25.34 9.02 7.69
CA ASP A 20 24.90 9.04 6.30
C ASP A 20 23.37 9.12 6.16
N ASN A 21 22.60 8.51 7.07
CA ASN A 21 21.15 8.63 7.09
C ASN A 21 20.64 10.01 7.60
N LEU A 22 21.52 10.84 8.16
CA LEU A 22 21.24 12.21 8.57
C LEU A 22 21.81 13.26 7.60
N THR A 23 22.51 12.84 6.56
CA THR A 23 23.05 13.71 5.50
C THR A 23 22.07 13.79 4.35
N ILE A 24 21.76 15.00 3.90
CA ILE A 24 20.84 15.23 2.78
C ILE A 24 21.66 15.43 1.51
N GLU A 25 21.31 14.72 0.45
CA GLU A 25 21.83 14.88 -0.90
C GLU A 25 20.80 15.50 -1.83
N ASP A 26 21.26 16.29 -2.77
CA ASP A 26 20.44 16.94 -3.79
C ASP A 26 20.55 16.15 -5.10
N HIS A 27 19.41 15.66 -5.60
CA HIS A 27 19.30 14.93 -6.85
C HIS A 27 18.65 15.76 -7.97
N SER A 28 18.60 17.10 -7.83
CA SER A 28 18.03 18.01 -8.81
C SER A 28 18.64 17.82 -10.21
N ILE A 29 17.79 17.94 -11.21
CA ILE A 29 18.21 18.03 -12.61
C ILE A 29 17.98 19.49 -13.04
N PRO A 30 19.04 20.31 -13.24
CA PRO A 30 18.91 21.77 -13.43
C PRO A 30 17.97 22.20 -14.55
N GLU A 31 17.84 21.38 -15.59
CA GLU A 31 16.97 21.66 -16.75
C GLU A 31 15.48 21.42 -16.47
N LYS A 32 15.15 20.77 -15.34
CA LYS A 32 13.78 20.40 -14.93
C LYS A 32 13.28 21.15 -13.69
N ASP A 33 14.14 21.93 -13.04
CA ASP A 33 13.72 22.80 -11.93
C ASP A 33 12.88 23.95 -12.49
N VAL A 34 11.59 23.64 -12.61
CA VAL A 34 10.59 24.47 -13.25
C VAL A 34 10.19 25.64 -12.34
N SER A 35 9.86 26.73 -12.98
CA SER A 35 9.23 27.94 -12.48
C SER A 35 8.22 27.69 -11.34
N ASN A 36 8.12 28.62 -10.41
CA ASN A 36 7.05 28.77 -9.41
C ASN A 36 5.66 29.06 -10.05
N GLU A 37 5.47 28.78 -11.33
CA GLU A 37 4.21 28.96 -12.05
C GLU A 37 3.33 27.75 -11.92
N ARG A 38 2.02 28.00 -11.81
CA ARG A 38 1.00 26.95 -11.79
C ARG A 38 1.02 26.18 -13.10
N THR A 39 0.77 24.90 -13.01
CA THR A 39 0.66 24.04 -14.19
C THR A 39 -0.65 24.32 -14.97
N GLU A 40 -0.72 23.90 -16.23
CA GLU A 40 -1.91 24.11 -17.08
C GLU A 40 -3.16 23.41 -16.52
N ASP A 41 -2.99 22.32 -15.80
CA ASP A 41 -4.07 21.54 -15.18
C ASP A 41 -4.55 22.10 -13.83
N TYR A 42 -4.04 23.25 -13.38
CA TYR A 42 -4.40 23.84 -12.10
C TYR A 42 -5.91 24.05 -11.94
N ASN A 43 -6.46 23.51 -10.87
CA ASN A 43 -7.85 23.66 -10.47
C ASN A 43 -7.98 23.90 -8.96
N GLN A 44 -8.44 25.08 -8.55
CA GLN A 44 -8.63 25.40 -7.12
C GLN A 44 -9.62 24.47 -6.39
N TYR A 45 -10.51 23.79 -7.13
CA TYR A 45 -11.46 22.80 -6.62
C TYR A 45 -10.98 21.39 -6.86
N ARG A 46 -9.71 21.23 -7.20
CA ARG A 46 -8.93 19.99 -7.29
C ARG A 46 -9.36 19.07 -8.43
N ASN A 47 -8.39 18.45 -9.00
CA ASN A 47 -8.53 17.31 -9.91
C ASN A 47 -8.24 16.02 -9.16
N VAL A 48 -8.77 14.90 -9.64
CA VAL A 48 -8.38 13.58 -9.15
C VAL A 48 -7.21 13.07 -9.97
N TYR A 49 -6.19 12.60 -9.27
CA TYR A 49 -5.02 11.93 -9.84
C TYR A 49 -4.94 10.51 -9.31
N PHE A 50 -4.66 9.56 -10.22
CA PHE A 50 -4.50 8.15 -9.89
C PHE A 50 -3.04 7.74 -9.97
N GLY A 51 -2.57 7.04 -8.96
CA GLY A 51 -1.19 6.60 -8.90
C GLY A 51 -0.97 5.40 -7.99
N ASP A 52 0.30 5.00 -7.93
CA ASP A 52 0.76 3.91 -7.08
C ASP A 52 2.06 4.32 -6.38
N THR A 53 2.11 4.10 -5.09
CA THR A 53 3.25 4.47 -4.25
C THR A 53 3.95 3.27 -3.62
N HIS A 54 3.71 2.05 -4.16
CA HIS A 54 4.26 0.83 -3.59
C HIS A 54 4.70 -0.17 -4.67
N ILE A 55 5.91 0.02 -5.18
CA ILE A 55 6.48 -0.76 -6.29
C ILE A 55 7.89 -1.20 -5.94
N HIS A 56 8.17 -2.48 -6.24
CA HIS A 56 9.49 -3.09 -6.08
C HIS A 56 10.13 -3.38 -7.44
N THR A 57 11.41 -3.03 -7.56
CA THR A 57 12.23 -3.22 -8.76
C THR A 57 13.32 -4.26 -8.53
N THR A 58 14.29 -4.34 -9.44
CA THR A 58 15.46 -5.19 -9.28
C THR A 58 16.23 -4.95 -7.98
N PHE A 59 16.09 -3.76 -7.37
CA PHE A 59 16.82 -3.41 -6.15
C PHE A 59 16.19 -3.94 -4.86
N SER A 60 14.93 -4.40 -4.89
CA SER A 60 14.35 -5.17 -3.78
C SER A 60 14.88 -6.59 -3.77
N PHE A 61 15.44 -7.03 -2.66
CA PHE A 61 16.06 -8.35 -2.52
C PHE A 61 15.13 -9.50 -2.92
N ASP A 62 13.86 -9.42 -2.57
CA ASP A 62 12.86 -10.43 -2.85
C ASP A 62 12.34 -10.36 -4.29
N ALA A 63 12.16 -9.18 -4.85
CA ALA A 63 11.83 -9.01 -6.26
C ALA A 63 12.94 -9.60 -7.14
N TYR A 64 14.19 -9.28 -6.84
CA TYR A 64 15.35 -9.84 -7.56
C TYR A 64 15.41 -11.36 -7.45
N LEU A 65 15.26 -11.91 -6.25
CA LEU A 65 15.26 -13.36 -6.03
C LEU A 65 14.12 -14.08 -6.77
N LEU A 66 12.98 -13.40 -6.96
CA LEU A 66 11.85 -13.93 -7.71
C LEU A 66 11.91 -13.60 -9.21
N GLY A 67 13.06 -13.09 -9.66
CA GLY A 67 13.41 -12.94 -11.07
C GLY A 67 13.16 -11.55 -11.63
N ASN A 68 12.88 -10.52 -10.83
CA ASN A 68 12.71 -9.17 -11.34
C ASN A 68 14.06 -8.55 -11.70
N MET A 69 14.23 -8.23 -13.00
CA MET A 69 15.41 -7.57 -13.55
C MET A 69 15.12 -6.15 -14.02
N ASN A 70 13.84 -5.72 -13.94
CA ASN A 70 13.44 -4.41 -14.41
C ASN A 70 13.86 -3.34 -13.39
N THR A 71 14.43 -2.28 -13.91
CA THR A 71 15.01 -1.17 -13.15
C THR A 71 13.94 -0.15 -12.70
N PRO A 72 14.28 0.79 -11.80
CA PRO A 72 13.41 1.92 -11.49
C PRO A 72 13.04 2.77 -12.72
N ASP A 73 13.94 2.93 -13.68
CA ASP A 73 13.68 3.65 -14.93
C ASP A 73 12.57 2.98 -15.75
N GLU A 74 12.63 1.66 -15.90
CA GLU A 74 11.60 0.88 -16.60
C GLU A 74 10.26 0.92 -15.87
N ALA A 75 10.26 0.90 -14.53
CA ALA A 75 9.05 1.02 -13.72
C ALA A 75 8.33 2.36 -13.97
N TYR A 76 9.06 3.48 -14.04
CA TYR A 76 8.46 4.78 -14.37
C TYR A 76 7.96 4.85 -15.82
N ARG A 77 8.67 4.25 -16.78
CA ARG A 77 8.22 4.17 -18.17
C ARG A 77 6.92 3.35 -18.30
N TYR A 78 6.85 2.24 -17.58
CA TYR A 78 5.62 1.44 -17.48
C TYR A 78 4.45 2.28 -16.95
N ALA A 79 4.64 3.01 -15.85
CA ALA A 79 3.60 3.85 -15.26
C ALA A 79 3.10 4.95 -16.22
N LYS A 80 3.97 5.41 -17.12
CA LYS A 80 3.61 6.34 -18.22
C LYS A 80 2.90 5.66 -19.39
N GLY A 81 2.60 4.36 -19.31
CA GLY A 81 1.87 3.60 -20.35
C GLY A 81 2.76 2.96 -21.41
N GLU A 82 4.09 2.99 -21.27
CA GLU A 82 4.95 2.22 -22.15
C GLU A 82 4.83 0.73 -21.84
N GLY A 83 4.82 -0.11 -22.89
CA GLY A 83 4.89 -1.55 -22.72
C GLY A 83 6.30 -1.98 -22.33
N MET A 84 6.41 -2.94 -21.43
CA MET A 84 7.67 -3.60 -21.10
C MET A 84 7.50 -5.12 -21.01
N LYS A 85 8.61 -5.85 -21.00
CA LYS A 85 8.62 -7.29 -20.74
C LYS A 85 9.21 -7.55 -19.36
N ASN A 86 8.65 -8.51 -18.65
CA ASN A 86 9.36 -9.05 -17.51
C ASN A 86 10.50 -9.98 -17.98
N SER A 87 11.36 -10.37 -17.06
CA SER A 87 12.52 -11.22 -17.35
C SER A 87 12.19 -12.62 -17.87
N PHE A 88 10.94 -13.09 -17.72
CA PHE A 88 10.47 -14.35 -18.30
C PHE A 88 9.75 -14.15 -19.66
N GLY A 89 9.82 -12.94 -20.23
CA GLY A 89 9.31 -12.63 -21.56
C GLY A 89 7.83 -12.27 -21.63
N ILE A 90 7.14 -12.14 -20.50
CA ILE A 90 5.72 -11.75 -20.43
C ILE A 90 5.60 -10.25 -20.73
N ASP A 91 4.75 -9.91 -21.70
CA ASP A 91 4.41 -8.53 -22.01
C ASP A 91 3.54 -7.92 -20.90
N MET A 92 3.91 -6.72 -20.45
CA MET A 92 3.22 -5.97 -19.43
C MET A 92 2.94 -4.55 -19.93
N LYS A 93 1.69 -4.15 -19.87
CA LYS A 93 1.28 -2.79 -20.24
C LYS A 93 -0.05 -2.46 -19.56
N ILE A 94 -0.12 -1.29 -18.92
CA ILE A 94 -1.38 -0.75 -18.41
C ILE A 94 -2.20 -0.14 -19.54
N ARG A 95 -3.52 -0.12 -19.38
CA ARG A 95 -4.47 0.43 -20.38
C ARG A 95 -4.38 1.95 -20.46
N GLU A 96 -4.29 2.60 -19.32
CA GLU A 96 -4.16 4.05 -19.21
C GLU A 96 -2.94 4.41 -18.34
N PRO A 97 -2.12 5.41 -18.72
CA PRO A 97 -1.04 5.92 -17.89
C PRO A 97 -1.51 6.33 -16.49
N LEU A 98 -0.64 6.23 -15.50
CA LEU A 98 -0.85 6.79 -14.18
C LEU A 98 -0.45 8.27 -14.16
N ASP A 99 -1.01 9.03 -13.20
CA ASP A 99 -0.70 10.45 -13.03
C ASP A 99 0.52 10.65 -12.11
N PHE A 100 0.74 9.72 -11.18
CA PHE A 100 1.91 9.75 -10.28
C PHE A 100 2.36 8.35 -9.89
N TYR A 101 3.65 8.22 -9.51
CA TYR A 101 4.24 6.93 -9.16
C TYR A 101 5.41 7.08 -8.20
N ALA A 102 5.63 6.09 -7.36
CA ALA A 102 6.83 6.00 -6.54
C ALA A 102 7.36 4.56 -6.51
N VAL A 103 8.61 4.39 -6.90
CA VAL A 103 9.38 3.19 -6.62
C VAL A 103 9.77 3.21 -5.14
N THR A 104 9.42 2.15 -4.42
CA THR A 104 9.64 2.03 -2.97
C THR A 104 10.26 0.69 -2.63
N ASP A 105 11.38 0.41 -3.24
CA ASP A 105 12.18 -0.78 -2.95
C ASP A 105 12.47 -0.92 -1.45
N HIS A 106 12.60 -2.16 -0.96
CA HIS A 106 12.97 -2.42 0.41
C HIS A 106 14.25 -1.68 0.79
N GLY A 107 14.18 -0.75 1.73
CA GLY A 107 15.30 0.10 2.11
C GLY A 107 16.47 -0.65 2.73
N PHE A 108 16.23 -1.79 3.37
CA PHE A 108 17.32 -2.64 3.84
C PHE A 108 17.79 -3.58 2.72
N TRP A 109 19.11 -3.72 2.55
CA TRP A 109 19.71 -4.61 1.54
C TRP A 109 19.41 -4.24 0.08
N MET A 110 18.95 -3.02 -0.16
CA MET A 110 18.72 -2.49 -1.49
C MET A 110 19.98 -2.67 -2.36
N GLY A 111 19.85 -3.33 -3.53
CA GLY A 111 20.94 -3.54 -4.45
C GLY A 111 22.02 -4.56 -4.03
N VAL A 112 21.89 -5.23 -2.86
CA VAL A 112 22.96 -6.13 -2.37
C VAL A 112 22.87 -7.54 -2.99
N VAL A 113 21.64 -8.00 -3.29
CA VAL A 113 21.46 -9.38 -3.80
C VAL A 113 21.86 -9.52 -5.26
N ASP A 114 21.67 -8.48 -6.05
CA ASP A 114 22.15 -8.42 -7.42
C ASP A 114 23.69 -8.42 -7.49
N GLU A 115 24.36 -7.65 -6.62
CA GLU A 115 25.81 -7.69 -6.45
C GLU A 115 26.32 -9.06 -6.02
N TRP A 116 25.59 -9.79 -5.18
CA TRP A 116 25.94 -11.17 -4.84
C TRP A 116 25.77 -12.15 -6.00
N ALA A 117 24.77 -11.90 -6.84
CA ALA A 117 24.46 -12.79 -7.96
C ALA A 117 25.39 -12.59 -9.16
N ASP A 118 25.91 -11.39 -9.36
CA ASP A 118 26.89 -11.09 -10.40
C ASP A 118 28.29 -11.55 -9.98
N THR A 119 28.77 -12.61 -10.61
CA THR A 119 30.08 -13.23 -10.29
C THR A 119 31.28 -12.35 -10.60
N THR A 120 31.07 -11.17 -11.21
CA THR A 120 32.16 -10.22 -11.54
C THR A 120 32.44 -9.23 -10.40
N THR A 121 31.52 -9.09 -9.44
CA THR A 121 31.62 -8.13 -8.33
C THR A 121 32.53 -8.62 -7.18
N GLU A 122 33.02 -7.71 -6.35
CA GLU A 122 33.77 -8.10 -5.14
C GLU A 122 32.86 -8.79 -4.10
N LEU A 123 31.59 -8.35 -3.98
CA LEU A 123 30.62 -8.93 -3.05
C LEU A 123 30.29 -10.38 -3.37
N SER A 124 30.28 -10.75 -4.66
CA SER A 124 30.02 -12.12 -5.08
C SER A 124 31.08 -13.12 -4.62
N LYS A 125 32.29 -12.66 -4.30
CA LYS A 125 33.37 -13.51 -3.77
C LYS A 125 33.14 -14.00 -2.35
N HIS A 126 32.17 -13.39 -1.66
CA HIS A 126 31.83 -13.80 -0.30
C HIS A 126 31.24 -15.23 -0.31
N PRO A 127 31.64 -16.12 0.64
CA PRO A 127 31.14 -17.52 0.64
C PRO A 127 29.62 -17.66 0.67
N LEU A 128 28.91 -16.71 1.28
CA LEU A 128 27.45 -16.67 1.37
C LEU A 128 26.77 -16.21 0.08
N ALA A 129 27.47 -15.54 -0.81
CA ALA A 129 26.96 -15.13 -2.11
C ALA A 129 26.83 -16.32 -3.09
N LYS A 130 27.64 -17.36 -2.91
CA LYS A 130 27.72 -18.50 -3.81
C LYS A 130 26.37 -19.16 -4.18
N PRO A 131 25.40 -19.34 -3.27
CA PRO A 131 24.09 -19.89 -3.63
C PRO A 131 23.28 -19.01 -4.59
N TYR A 132 23.58 -17.71 -4.65
CA TYR A 132 22.88 -16.70 -5.46
C TYR A 132 23.49 -16.50 -6.85
N HIS A 133 24.75 -16.99 -7.07
CA HIS A 133 25.46 -16.80 -8.33
C HIS A 133 24.60 -17.16 -9.54
N ASN A 134 24.54 -16.26 -10.51
CA ASN A 134 23.85 -16.43 -11.78
C ASN A 134 22.36 -16.78 -11.67
N ILE A 135 21.69 -16.47 -10.53
CA ILE A 135 20.30 -16.87 -10.34
C ILE A 135 19.39 -16.26 -11.41
N ASN A 136 19.73 -15.09 -11.94
CA ASN A 136 19.03 -14.38 -12.99
C ASN A 136 19.75 -14.42 -14.34
N SER A 137 20.65 -15.38 -14.56
CA SER A 137 21.19 -15.60 -15.90
C SER A 137 20.09 -16.10 -16.87
N PRO A 138 20.23 -15.85 -18.19
CA PRO A 138 19.18 -16.16 -19.17
C PRO A 138 18.65 -17.60 -19.12
N GLU A 139 19.51 -18.57 -18.85
CA GLU A 139 19.14 -19.98 -18.72
C GLU A 139 18.29 -20.27 -17.48
N ASN A 140 18.33 -19.40 -16.47
CA ASN A 140 17.57 -19.50 -15.22
C ASN A 140 16.29 -18.65 -15.21
N LEU A 141 16.05 -17.84 -16.23
CA LEU A 141 14.86 -17.04 -16.44
C LEU A 141 13.90 -17.73 -17.42
N ASN A 142 13.60 -19.00 -17.16
CA ASN A 142 12.77 -19.85 -17.98
C ASN A 142 11.75 -20.59 -17.11
N PHE A 143 10.46 -20.54 -17.48
CA PHE A 143 9.38 -21.26 -16.80
C PHE A 143 9.54 -22.78 -16.81
N ASP A 144 10.21 -23.33 -17.83
CA ASP A 144 10.49 -24.77 -17.94
C ASP A 144 11.53 -25.24 -16.92
N ASN A 145 12.30 -24.33 -16.35
CA ASN A 145 13.29 -24.62 -15.31
C ASN A 145 12.66 -24.64 -13.92
N PHE A 146 11.86 -25.66 -13.64
CA PHE A 146 11.15 -25.84 -12.38
C PHE A 146 12.08 -25.92 -11.16
N ASP A 147 13.24 -26.54 -11.29
CA ASP A 147 14.23 -26.67 -10.21
C ASP A 147 14.77 -25.30 -9.78
N THR A 148 14.97 -24.39 -10.73
CA THR A 148 15.35 -23.00 -10.43
C THR A 148 14.23 -22.25 -9.74
N GLY A 149 12.98 -22.46 -10.11
CA GLY A 149 11.82 -21.86 -9.41
C GLY A 149 11.78 -22.28 -7.95
N ILE A 150 11.96 -23.57 -7.64
CA ILE A 150 12.05 -24.08 -6.26
C ILE A 150 13.26 -23.49 -5.54
N LYS A 151 14.42 -23.43 -6.20
CA LYS A 151 15.63 -22.84 -5.64
C LYS A 151 15.43 -21.37 -5.25
N ARG A 152 14.79 -20.57 -6.10
CA ARG A 152 14.46 -19.16 -5.83
C ARG A 152 13.64 -19.00 -4.56
N ILE A 153 12.55 -19.77 -4.43
CA ILE A 153 11.69 -19.75 -3.26
C ILE A 153 12.44 -20.20 -2.00
N ALA A 154 13.31 -21.21 -2.12
CA ALA A 154 14.12 -21.69 -1.00
C ALA A 154 15.13 -20.60 -0.56
N LEU A 155 15.82 -19.96 -1.50
CA LEU A 155 16.73 -18.84 -1.22
C LEU A 155 16.02 -17.64 -0.62
N PHE A 156 14.85 -17.26 -1.14
CA PHE A 156 14.02 -16.22 -0.54
C PHE A 156 13.66 -16.55 0.91
N ARG A 157 13.21 -17.77 1.20
CA ARG A 157 12.89 -18.21 2.56
C ARG A 157 14.12 -18.23 3.48
N GLN A 158 15.25 -18.67 2.96
CA GLN A 158 16.53 -18.68 3.70
C GLN A 158 16.97 -17.26 4.01
N TYR A 159 16.93 -16.37 3.02
CA TYR A 159 17.28 -14.97 3.16
C TYR A 159 16.36 -14.25 4.15
N ALA A 160 15.06 -14.30 3.92
CA ALA A 160 14.07 -13.72 4.83
C ALA A 160 14.13 -14.30 6.25
N GLY A 161 14.34 -15.61 6.39
CA GLY A 161 14.44 -16.30 7.68
C GLY A 161 15.62 -15.85 8.53
N GLN A 162 16.72 -15.44 7.90
CA GLN A 162 17.91 -14.95 8.63
C GLN A 162 17.66 -13.60 9.30
N PHE A 163 16.75 -12.77 8.76
CA PHE A 163 16.40 -11.45 9.31
C PHE A 163 15.29 -11.51 10.32
N VAL A 164 14.37 -12.48 10.20
CA VAL A 164 13.24 -12.66 11.12
C VAL A 164 13.66 -13.23 12.47
N GLN A 165 14.81 -13.89 12.57
CA GLN A 165 15.23 -14.61 13.80
C GLN A 165 16.11 -13.83 14.78
N THR A 166 16.40 -12.55 14.57
CA THR A 166 17.42 -11.86 15.37
C THR A 166 16.89 -11.05 16.53
N ARG A 167 16.22 -11.66 17.48
CA ARG A 167 16.37 -11.21 18.87
C ARG A 167 17.71 -11.75 19.39
N GLY A 168 18.70 -10.90 19.53
CA GLY A 168 20.10 -11.30 19.81
C GLY A 168 21.02 -11.18 18.60
N GLY A 169 20.60 -10.44 17.56
CA GLY A 169 21.40 -10.17 16.37
C GLY A 169 22.76 -9.61 16.69
N TYR A 170 22.84 -8.63 17.61
CA TYR A 170 24.12 -8.11 18.11
C TYR A 170 24.98 -9.16 18.82
N TRP A 171 24.40 -10.09 19.58
CA TRP A 171 25.15 -11.17 20.22
C TRP A 171 25.59 -12.25 19.25
N LYS A 172 24.78 -12.58 18.25
CA LYS A 172 25.19 -13.51 17.18
C LYS A 172 26.26 -12.88 16.29
N LEU A 173 26.10 -11.61 15.93
CA LEU A 173 27.09 -10.80 15.23
C LEU A 173 28.42 -10.73 16.00
N PHE A 174 28.36 -10.47 17.30
CA PHE A 174 29.54 -10.42 18.17
C PHE A 174 30.21 -11.79 18.33
N LYS A 175 29.42 -12.87 18.41
CA LYS A 175 29.94 -14.24 18.44
C LYS A 175 30.54 -14.67 17.10
N ALA A 176 29.92 -14.34 15.99
CA ALA A 176 30.43 -14.59 14.65
C ALA A 176 31.74 -13.82 14.40
N TRP A 177 31.77 -12.55 14.83
CA TRP A 177 32.99 -11.74 14.78
C TRP A 177 34.12 -12.30 15.66
N LEU A 178 33.81 -12.74 16.87
CA LEU A 178 34.78 -13.39 17.78
C LEU A 178 35.30 -14.74 17.25
N ALA A 179 34.45 -15.46 16.49
CA ALA A 179 34.79 -16.74 15.89
C ALA A 179 35.50 -16.60 14.53
N ASN A 180 35.73 -15.35 14.08
CA ASN A 180 36.18 -15.04 12.72
C ASN A 180 35.31 -15.71 11.66
N ASP A 181 34.03 -15.90 12.00
CA ASP A 181 33.00 -16.45 11.13
C ASP A 181 32.57 -15.32 10.18
N VAL A 182 32.92 -15.45 8.92
CA VAL A 182 32.55 -14.50 7.87
C VAL A 182 31.06 -14.69 7.63
N SER A 183 30.26 -14.22 8.58
CA SER A 183 28.82 -14.39 8.55
C SER A 183 28.17 -13.45 7.53
N LEU A 184 26.95 -13.81 7.11
CA LEU A 184 26.05 -12.99 6.28
C LEU A 184 26.01 -11.52 6.73
N ALA A 185 26.20 -11.29 8.00
CA ALA A 185 26.21 -9.98 8.62
C ALA A 185 27.33 -9.06 8.12
N SER A 186 28.54 -9.57 7.89
CA SER A 186 29.63 -8.72 7.37
C SER A 186 29.53 -8.48 5.87
N ALA A 187 29.02 -9.42 5.10
CA ALA A 187 28.70 -9.23 3.67
C ALA A 187 27.48 -8.33 3.44
N SER A 188 26.61 -8.25 4.44
CA SER A 188 25.37 -7.51 4.43
C SER A 188 25.53 -6.01 4.66
N PHE A 189 26.67 -5.58 5.11
CA PHE A 189 26.96 -4.17 5.45
C PHE A 189 27.78 -3.48 4.36
N ASP A 190 27.62 -3.86 3.11
CA ASP A 190 28.16 -3.06 2.03
C ASP A 190 27.26 -1.83 1.82
N TYR A 191 27.63 -0.78 2.52
CA TYR A 191 26.94 0.50 2.40
C TYR A 191 27.21 1.20 1.06
N ASP A 192 28.23 0.81 0.30
CA ASP A 192 28.53 1.41 -0.99
C ASP A 192 27.54 0.92 -2.04
N ALA A 193 27.38 -0.39 -2.22
CA ALA A 193 26.35 -0.96 -3.08
C ALA A 193 24.94 -0.47 -2.73
N HIS A 194 24.62 -0.44 -1.44
CA HIS A 194 23.34 0.07 -0.96
C HIS A 194 23.11 1.55 -1.30
N ARG A 195 24.13 2.41 -1.16
CA ARG A 195 24.04 3.83 -1.52
C ARG A 195 23.94 4.03 -3.03
N GLU A 196 24.64 3.23 -3.82
CA GLU A 196 24.57 3.28 -5.29
C GLU A 196 23.16 2.95 -5.75
N ALA A 197 22.56 1.85 -5.29
CA ALA A 197 21.18 1.48 -5.61
C ALA A 197 20.18 2.56 -5.17
N TRP A 198 20.33 3.09 -3.95
CA TRP A 198 19.49 4.20 -3.48
C TRP A 198 19.62 5.46 -4.36
N THR A 199 20.83 5.79 -4.75
CA THR A 199 21.10 6.92 -5.64
C THR A 199 20.43 6.73 -7.01
N GLU A 200 20.43 5.51 -7.55
CA GLU A 200 19.75 5.20 -8.80
C GLU A 200 18.21 5.31 -8.68
N VAL A 201 17.62 4.84 -7.56
CA VAL A 201 16.19 5.06 -7.27
C VAL A 201 15.86 6.55 -7.26
N ALA A 202 16.66 7.36 -6.54
CA ALA A 202 16.45 8.80 -6.45
C ALA A 202 16.61 9.51 -7.82
N LYS A 203 17.63 9.15 -8.59
CA LYS A 203 17.86 9.70 -9.93
C LYS A 203 16.74 9.33 -10.91
N ALA A 204 16.28 8.08 -10.90
CA ALA A 204 15.18 7.65 -11.75
C ALA A 204 13.89 8.42 -11.42
N ALA A 205 13.58 8.63 -10.14
CA ALA A 205 12.47 9.47 -9.74
C ALA A 205 12.59 10.90 -10.29
N GLN A 206 13.77 11.53 -10.19
CA GLN A 206 13.96 12.88 -10.72
C GLN A 206 13.91 12.92 -12.25
N LYS A 207 14.50 11.95 -12.94
CA LYS A 207 14.49 11.84 -14.39
C LYS A 207 13.08 11.82 -14.96
N HIS A 208 12.16 11.12 -14.30
CA HIS A 208 10.80 10.92 -14.79
C HIS A 208 9.79 11.94 -14.26
N ASN A 209 10.14 12.76 -13.27
CA ASN A 209 9.25 13.80 -12.77
C ASN A 209 9.00 14.86 -13.86
N ASP A 210 7.74 15.09 -14.19
CA ASP A 210 7.27 15.98 -15.24
C ASP A 210 6.01 16.73 -14.75
N PRO A 211 6.18 17.82 -13.98
CA PRO A 211 5.07 18.55 -13.37
C PRO A 211 4.00 18.96 -14.39
N GLY A 212 2.74 18.75 -14.03
CA GLY A 212 1.58 18.93 -14.92
C GLY A 212 1.21 17.69 -15.74
N ASN A 213 2.11 16.71 -15.89
CA ASN A 213 1.86 15.50 -16.69
C ASN A 213 2.04 14.22 -15.87
N PHE A 214 3.16 14.09 -15.16
CA PHE A 214 3.47 12.88 -14.40
C PHE A 214 4.36 13.21 -13.20
N THR A 215 3.85 12.96 -12.01
CA THR A 215 4.58 13.23 -10.76
C THR A 215 5.26 11.97 -10.24
N THR A 216 6.50 12.13 -9.76
CA THR A 216 7.24 11.07 -9.07
C THR A 216 7.67 11.50 -7.69
N PHE A 217 7.83 10.52 -6.79
CA PHE A 217 8.42 10.72 -5.47
C PHE A 217 9.70 9.92 -5.33
N ILE A 218 10.71 10.49 -4.67
CA ILE A 218 11.79 9.69 -4.10
C ILE A 218 11.21 8.98 -2.89
N GLY A 219 11.35 7.67 -2.82
CA GLY A 219 10.77 6.89 -1.73
C GLY A 219 11.46 5.55 -1.54
N TYR A 220 11.17 4.89 -0.44
CA TYR A 220 11.63 3.53 -0.12
C TYR A 220 10.67 2.87 0.87
N GLU A 221 10.73 1.55 0.96
CA GLU A 221 10.01 0.83 1.99
C GLU A 221 10.88 0.60 3.23
N TRP A 222 10.46 1.14 4.37
CA TRP A 222 10.96 0.76 5.68
C TRP A 222 10.33 -0.57 6.10
N THR A 223 11.02 -1.65 5.80
CA THR A 223 10.55 -3.02 6.00
C THR A 223 10.96 -3.53 7.36
N SER A 224 10.04 -3.59 8.30
CA SER A 224 10.27 -4.17 9.63
C SER A 224 9.29 -5.30 9.91
N ALA A 225 9.58 -6.10 10.92
CA ALA A 225 8.71 -7.15 11.38
C ALA A 225 8.79 -7.26 12.89
N PHE A 226 7.65 -7.43 13.53
CA PHE A 226 7.61 -7.68 14.96
C PHE A 226 7.98 -9.15 15.22
N LEU A 227 9.07 -9.39 15.93
CA LEU A 227 9.66 -10.74 16.02
C LEU A 227 9.03 -11.63 17.10
N GLN A 228 8.31 -11.04 18.06
CA GLN A 228 7.82 -11.77 19.22
C GLN A 228 6.37 -11.37 19.54
N PRO A 229 5.57 -12.33 20.01
CA PRO A 229 5.87 -13.76 20.08
C PRO A 229 5.78 -14.47 18.73
N ASP A 230 5.10 -13.90 17.73
CA ASP A 230 4.62 -14.68 16.57
C ASP A 230 4.88 -14.07 15.20
N GLY A 231 5.64 -12.98 15.09
CA GLY A 231 5.89 -12.31 13.83
C GLY A 231 4.71 -11.43 13.36
N GLY A 232 4.81 -10.87 12.17
CA GLY A 232 3.82 -10.00 11.53
C GLY A 232 4.49 -8.89 10.74
N ALA A 233 3.86 -8.44 9.65
CA ALA A 233 4.33 -7.31 8.87
C ALA A 233 4.22 -6.01 9.67
N TYR A 234 5.22 -5.15 9.52
CA TYR A 234 5.25 -3.84 10.18
C TYR A 234 5.96 -2.83 9.28
N HIS A 235 5.47 -2.73 8.06
CA HIS A 235 6.10 -2.06 6.93
C HIS A 235 5.49 -0.69 6.68
N ARG A 236 6.30 0.24 6.14
CA ARG A 236 5.89 1.58 5.72
C ARG A 236 6.64 2.01 4.47
N ASN A 237 5.93 2.57 3.52
CA ASN A 237 6.57 3.36 2.48
C ASN A 237 6.84 4.76 3.00
N VAL A 238 8.05 5.25 2.79
CA VAL A 238 8.46 6.62 3.14
C VAL A 238 8.67 7.40 1.85
N LEU A 239 7.91 8.50 1.69
CA LEU A 239 7.97 9.39 0.53
C LEU A 239 8.51 10.75 0.94
N PHE A 240 9.37 11.34 0.11
CA PHE A 240 9.95 12.68 0.33
C PHE A 240 9.28 13.73 -0.56
N ASN A 241 8.90 14.85 0.04
CA ASN A 241 8.37 16.02 -0.68
C ASN A 241 9.52 16.90 -1.18
N SER A 242 10.43 16.35 -1.97
CA SER A 242 11.61 17.09 -2.41
C SER A 242 12.32 16.37 -3.58
N ASN A 243 13.18 17.12 -4.28
CA ASN A 243 14.25 16.60 -5.13
C ASN A 243 15.49 16.17 -4.31
N LYS A 244 15.42 16.31 -2.98
CA LYS A 244 16.45 15.90 -2.04
C LYS A 244 16.03 14.66 -1.28
N ALA A 245 17.00 13.88 -0.86
CA ALA A 245 16.81 12.67 -0.07
C ALA A 245 17.96 12.48 0.92
N PRO A 246 17.84 11.63 1.94
CA PRO A 246 18.99 11.26 2.76
C PRO A 246 20.01 10.51 1.90
N LYS A 247 21.29 10.67 2.18
CA LYS A 247 22.37 9.95 1.52
C LYS A 247 22.23 8.43 1.61
N ARG A 248 21.58 7.96 2.66
CA ARG A 248 21.18 6.58 2.90
C ARG A 248 19.83 6.57 3.61
N PRO A 249 18.86 5.73 3.19
CA PRO A 249 17.58 5.62 3.89
C PRO A 249 17.76 5.11 5.33
N PHE A 250 16.88 5.56 6.24
CA PHE A 250 16.75 4.96 7.57
C PHE A 250 16.01 3.64 7.44
N THR A 251 16.62 2.55 7.85
CA THR A 251 16.09 1.21 7.62
C THR A 251 15.93 0.43 8.93
N ARG A 252 15.40 -0.78 8.86
CA ARG A 252 15.38 -1.70 9.99
C ARG A 252 16.77 -2.04 10.54
N MET A 253 17.83 -1.78 9.79
CA MET A 253 19.21 -1.95 10.25
C MET A 253 19.58 -0.88 11.29
N ASP A 254 18.96 0.30 11.18
CA ASP A 254 19.09 1.39 12.15
C ASP A 254 18.17 1.12 13.36
N SER A 255 16.89 0.85 13.11
CA SER A 255 15.93 0.43 14.15
C SER A 255 14.73 -0.33 13.56
N GLN A 256 14.22 -1.30 14.32
CA GLN A 256 12.98 -2.02 14.01
C GLN A 256 11.74 -1.35 14.64
N ASN A 257 11.96 -0.31 15.45
CA ASN A 257 10.92 0.45 16.14
C ASN A 257 10.41 1.60 15.25
N PRO A 258 9.12 1.67 14.91
CA PRO A 258 8.57 2.77 14.10
C PRO A 258 8.64 4.14 14.77
N GLU A 259 8.67 4.19 16.11
CA GLU A 259 8.83 5.43 16.87
C GLU A 259 10.20 6.07 16.59
N ASP A 260 11.23 5.24 16.39
CA ASP A 260 12.56 5.70 15.99
C ASP A 260 12.58 6.20 14.54
N LEU A 261 11.80 5.53 13.63
CA LEU A 261 11.60 6.02 12.27
C LEU A 261 10.94 7.41 12.30
N TRP A 262 9.87 7.59 13.07
CA TRP A 262 9.19 8.89 13.17
C TRP A 262 10.09 9.96 13.78
N THR A 263 10.91 9.62 14.78
CA THR A 263 11.90 10.53 15.37
C THR A 263 12.96 10.94 14.35
N TRP A 264 13.41 10.01 13.52
CA TRP A 264 14.30 10.30 12.41
C TRP A 264 13.63 11.22 11.36
N MET A 265 12.38 10.95 10.99
CA MET A 265 11.61 11.79 10.06
C MET A 265 11.42 13.21 10.60
N ASP A 266 11.12 13.37 11.91
CA ASP A 266 11.06 14.67 12.57
C ASP A 266 12.42 15.40 12.49
N THR A 267 13.53 14.70 12.75
CA THR A 267 14.89 15.25 12.63
C THR A 267 15.21 15.70 11.20
N MET A 268 14.77 14.96 10.19
CA MET A 268 14.98 15.33 8.79
C MET A 268 14.10 16.52 8.39
N ARG A 269 12.89 16.61 8.91
CA ARG A 269 11.98 17.76 8.71
C ARG A 269 12.58 19.04 9.31
N ASP A 270 13.19 18.97 10.49
CA ASP A 270 13.90 20.10 11.11
C ASP A 270 15.09 20.56 10.28
N LYS A 271 15.66 19.70 9.45
CA LYS A 271 16.70 20.03 8.46
C LYS A 271 16.15 20.47 7.10
N GLY A 272 14.81 20.58 6.96
CA GLY A 272 14.16 21.04 5.74
C GLY A 272 13.84 19.94 4.73
N LEU A 273 13.90 18.67 5.12
CA LEU A 273 13.49 17.54 4.30
C LEU A 273 12.20 16.90 4.86
N ASP A 274 11.05 17.30 4.31
CA ASP A 274 9.76 16.78 4.72
C ASP A 274 9.48 15.41 4.07
N SER A 275 8.84 14.53 4.84
CA SER A 275 8.46 13.19 4.42
C SER A 275 7.19 12.72 5.10
N LEU A 276 6.53 11.71 4.53
CA LEU A 276 5.43 10.99 5.16
C LEU A 276 5.62 9.49 5.03
N ALA A 277 5.13 8.76 6.01
CA ALA A 277 5.09 7.30 6.00
C ALA A 277 3.67 6.80 5.71
N ILE A 278 3.56 5.71 4.95
CA ILE A 278 2.31 5.04 4.60
C ILE A 278 2.37 3.60 5.11
N LEU A 279 1.58 3.32 6.13
CA LEU A 279 1.48 1.96 6.67
C LEU A 279 0.79 1.04 5.68
N HIS A 280 1.30 -0.17 5.51
CA HIS A 280 0.70 -1.17 4.63
C HIS A 280 0.78 -2.60 5.19
N ASN A 281 0.11 -3.56 4.53
CA ASN A 281 0.04 -4.96 4.95
C ASN A 281 -0.47 -5.14 6.39
N SER A 282 -1.34 -4.26 6.87
CA SER A 282 -1.83 -4.33 8.24
C SER A 282 -2.62 -5.61 8.50
N ASN A 283 -3.38 -6.13 7.50
CA ASN A 283 -4.08 -7.41 7.56
C ASN A 283 -3.15 -8.60 7.88
N GLN A 284 -1.87 -8.53 7.50
CA GLN A 284 -0.85 -9.56 7.73
C GLN A 284 0.03 -9.29 8.96
N SER A 285 -0.29 -8.26 9.74
CA SER A 285 0.53 -7.79 10.86
C SER A 285 0.39 -8.61 12.15
N ASN A 286 -0.56 -9.53 12.21
CA ASN A 286 -0.88 -10.28 13.43
C ASN A 286 -1.19 -9.38 14.63
N GLY A 287 -1.96 -8.32 14.42
CA GLY A 287 -2.36 -7.37 15.44
C GLY A 287 -1.29 -6.32 15.78
N GLN A 288 -0.18 -6.26 15.03
CA GLN A 288 0.93 -5.36 15.37
C GLN A 288 0.78 -3.96 14.74
N ALA A 289 0.05 -3.82 13.64
CA ALA A 289 -0.09 -2.55 12.92
C ALA A 289 -0.76 -1.45 13.74
N PHE A 290 -1.79 -1.83 14.52
CA PHE A 290 -2.60 -0.91 15.31
C PHE A 290 -2.59 -1.28 16.80
N ARG A 291 -1.39 -1.56 17.33
CA ARG A 291 -1.22 -1.82 18.77
C ARG A 291 -1.66 -0.64 19.61
N LEU A 292 -2.26 -0.94 20.77
CA LEU A 292 -2.65 0.06 21.76
C LEU A 292 -1.54 0.30 22.81
N ALA A 293 -0.30 0.09 22.40
CA ALA A 293 0.90 0.27 23.22
C ALA A 293 2.07 0.72 22.34
N TYR A 294 2.99 1.46 22.92
CA TYR A 294 4.30 1.74 22.35
C TYR A 294 5.04 0.44 21.97
N PHE A 295 6.10 0.55 21.19
CA PHE A 295 6.91 -0.61 20.82
C PHE A 295 7.50 -1.33 22.04
N ASP A 296 7.84 -0.60 23.08
CA ASP A 296 8.35 -1.12 24.36
C ASP A 296 7.26 -1.68 25.30
N GLY A 297 5.99 -1.54 24.94
CA GLY A 297 4.84 -2.05 25.69
C GLY A 297 4.18 -1.05 26.63
N ARG A 298 4.66 0.20 26.74
CA ARG A 298 3.97 1.26 27.50
C ARG A 298 2.61 1.58 26.86
N PRO A 299 1.60 2.00 27.65
CA PRO A 299 0.34 2.50 27.11
C PRO A 299 0.55 3.72 26.20
N LEU A 300 -0.23 3.84 25.11
CA LEU A 300 -0.21 5.01 24.25
C LEU A 300 -0.61 6.26 25.04
N ASP A 301 -0.12 7.42 24.61
CA ASP A 301 -0.43 8.74 25.16
C ASP A 301 -0.55 9.77 24.03
N GLN A 302 -0.88 11.02 24.40
CA GLN A 302 -1.05 12.14 23.49
C GLN A 302 0.21 12.37 22.64
N ALA A 303 1.41 12.24 23.20
CA ALA A 303 2.66 12.48 22.49
C ALA A 303 2.89 11.45 21.37
N TYR A 304 2.55 10.18 21.63
CA TYR A 304 2.57 9.14 20.61
C TYR A 304 1.58 9.45 19.47
N ALA A 305 0.35 9.83 19.84
CA ALA A 305 -0.67 10.14 18.85
C ALA A 305 -0.25 11.29 17.94
N GLU A 306 0.26 12.37 18.49
CA GLU A 306 0.74 13.53 17.74
C GLU A 306 1.94 13.18 16.83
N GLN A 307 2.93 12.43 17.35
CA GLN A 307 4.09 12.04 16.56
C GLN A 307 3.70 11.11 15.41
N ARG A 308 2.84 10.11 15.67
CA ARG A 308 2.36 9.20 14.63
C ARG A 308 1.59 9.94 13.55
N MET A 309 0.59 10.74 13.91
CA MET A 309 -0.24 11.45 12.93
C MET A 309 0.53 12.48 12.12
N ARG A 310 1.59 13.07 12.67
CA ARG A 310 2.48 13.96 11.93
C ARG A 310 3.32 13.23 10.88
N ASN A 311 3.73 11.99 11.16
CA ASN A 311 4.64 11.23 10.32
C ASN A 311 3.95 10.14 9.48
N GLU A 312 2.89 9.51 10.01
CA GLU A 312 2.17 8.37 9.40
C GLU A 312 0.66 8.64 9.33
N PRO A 313 0.24 9.66 8.55
CA PRO A 313 -1.18 10.02 8.44
C PRO A 313 -1.98 9.09 7.52
N MET A 314 -1.32 8.17 6.80
CA MET A 314 -1.89 7.40 5.70
C MET A 314 -1.77 5.90 5.92
N VAL A 315 -2.70 5.14 5.35
CA VAL A 315 -2.67 3.68 5.30
C VAL A 315 -3.14 3.16 3.94
N GLU A 316 -2.50 2.10 3.45
CA GLU A 316 -3.02 1.32 2.33
C GLU A 316 -4.13 0.40 2.84
N ILE A 317 -5.36 0.59 2.33
CA ILE A 317 -6.51 -0.25 2.68
C ILE A 317 -6.69 -1.44 1.75
N THR A 318 -6.05 -1.43 0.59
CA THR A 318 -6.10 -2.52 -0.40
C THR A 318 -4.84 -2.57 -1.25
N GLN A 319 -4.43 -3.78 -1.60
CA GLN A 319 -3.32 -4.10 -2.50
C GLN A 319 -3.43 -5.56 -2.97
N ILE A 320 -2.47 -6.05 -3.76
CA ILE A 320 -2.44 -7.45 -4.23
C ILE A 320 -2.53 -8.49 -3.10
N LYS A 321 -2.06 -8.17 -1.91
CA LYS A 321 -2.12 -9.05 -0.72
C LYS A 321 -3.41 -8.86 0.08
N GLY A 322 -4.47 -8.35 -0.55
CA GLY A 322 -5.83 -8.25 -0.03
C GLY A 322 -6.14 -6.97 0.72
N THR A 323 -7.38 -6.92 1.22
CA THR A 323 -7.91 -5.76 1.96
C THR A 323 -7.38 -5.65 3.39
N SER A 324 -7.19 -4.43 3.84
CA SER A 324 -6.96 -4.06 5.24
C SER A 324 -8.11 -3.23 5.84
N GLU A 325 -9.24 -3.05 5.11
CA GLU A 325 -10.37 -2.26 5.57
C GLU A 325 -10.98 -2.84 6.85
N THR A 326 -11.53 -4.04 6.76
CA THR A 326 -12.14 -4.76 7.89
C THR A 326 -12.10 -6.27 7.67
N HIS A 327 -12.63 -7.04 8.62
CA HIS A 327 -12.66 -8.50 8.59
C HIS A 327 -14.00 -9.02 9.12
N PRO A 328 -14.58 -10.14 8.61
CA PRO A 328 -15.87 -10.66 9.08
C PRO A 328 -15.98 -10.93 10.59
N ARG A 329 -14.86 -11.21 11.25
CA ARG A 329 -14.82 -11.38 12.72
C ARG A 329 -14.92 -10.07 13.51
N LEU A 330 -14.56 -8.95 12.89
CA LEU A 330 -14.60 -7.62 13.49
C LEU A 330 -15.90 -6.89 13.10
N SER A 331 -16.39 -7.13 11.89
CA SER A 331 -17.58 -6.51 11.30
C SER A 331 -18.58 -7.59 10.82
N PRO A 332 -19.21 -8.35 11.71
CA PRO A 332 -20.06 -9.49 11.34
C PRO A 332 -21.37 -9.09 10.63
N ASN A 333 -21.77 -7.84 10.73
CA ASN A 333 -22.97 -7.29 10.09
C ASN A 333 -22.69 -6.55 8.76
N ASP A 334 -21.44 -6.58 8.30
CA ASP A 334 -21.03 -6.00 7.02
C ASP A 334 -20.96 -7.11 5.97
N GLU A 335 -21.85 -7.08 4.98
CA GLU A 335 -21.92 -8.04 3.89
C GLU A 335 -20.65 -8.12 3.04
N TRP A 336 -19.85 -7.01 3.03
CA TRP A 336 -18.62 -6.90 2.23
C TRP A 336 -17.34 -7.06 3.06
N ALA A 337 -17.45 -7.35 4.35
CA ALA A 337 -16.28 -7.55 5.22
C ALA A 337 -15.38 -8.70 4.75
N GLY A 338 -15.91 -9.62 3.93
CA GLY A 338 -15.18 -10.74 3.36
C GLY A 338 -14.52 -10.47 2.01
N PHE A 339 -14.64 -9.25 1.46
CA PHE A 339 -14.07 -8.92 0.15
C PHE A 339 -12.54 -8.97 0.20
N GLU A 340 -11.94 -9.76 -0.70
CA GLU A 340 -10.49 -9.91 -0.89
C GLU A 340 -9.66 -10.13 0.40
N ILE A 341 -10.15 -10.96 1.30
CA ILE A 341 -9.42 -11.29 2.51
C ILE A 341 -8.20 -12.18 2.19
N LEU A 342 -7.02 -11.69 2.52
CA LEU A 342 -5.80 -12.48 2.64
C LEU A 342 -5.34 -12.46 4.11
N ASN A 343 -5.69 -13.50 4.85
CA ASN A 343 -5.53 -13.55 6.30
C ASN A 343 -4.27 -14.31 6.78
N THR A 344 -3.32 -14.53 5.90
CA THR A 344 -2.06 -15.20 6.26
C THR A 344 -1.10 -14.23 6.93
N ARG A 345 -0.36 -14.72 7.91
CA ARG A 345 0.66 -13.94 8.61
C ARG A 345 1.91 -13.81 7.75
N LYS A 346 2.39 -12.60 7.50
CA LYS A 346 3.62 -12.38 6.75
C LYS A 346 4.83 -12.97 7.50
N GLY A 347 5.72 -13.64 6.78
CA GLY A 347 6.89 -14.33 7.35
C GLY A 347 6.59 -15.71 7.96
N LYS A 348 5.32 -16.04 8.21
CA LYS A 348 4.86 -17.36 8.67
C LYS A 348 3.56 -17.73 7.96
N THR A 349 3.63 -17.92 6.66
CA THR A 349 2.47 -18.10 5.77
C THR A 349 1.56 -19.30 6.09
N ASN A 350 2.01 -20.21 6.94
CA ASN A 350 1.20 -21.35 7.40
C ASN A 350 0.30 -21.00 8.59
N PHE A 351 0.34 -19.75 9.08
CA PHE A 351 -0.45 -19.30 10.21
C PHE A 351 -1.36 -18.16 9.80
N TYR A 352 -2.54 -18.10 10.40
CA TYR A 352 -3.46 -16.97 10.23
C TYR A 352 -2.97 -15.74 11.00
N SER A 353 -3.19 -14.57 10.43
CA SER A 353 -3.03 -13.29 11.12
C SER A 353 -4.18 -13.06 12.08
N SER A 354 -3.90 -12.52 13.27
CA SER A 354 -4.94 -12.12 14.22
C SER A 354 -5.68 -10.90 13.68
N PRO A 355 -7.01 -10.93 13.52
CA PRO A 355 -7.76 -9.76 13.05
C PRO A 355 -7.69 -8.56 14.00
N PRO A 356 -7.86 -8.70 15.34
CA PRO A 356 -7.72 -7.56 16.24
C PRO A 356 -6.36 -6.88 16.13
N GLY A 357 -6.36 -5.55 15.97
CA GLY A 357 -5.16 -4.74 15.78
C GLY A 357 -4.54 -4.80 14.37
N SER A 358 -5.25 -5.45 13.40
CA SER A 358 -4.77 -5.63 12.03
C SER A 358 -5.60 -4.87 10.98
N TYR A 359 -6.77 -4.35 11.31
CA TYR A 359 -7.69 -3.76 10.36
C TYR A 359 -8.04 -2.31 10.70
N VAL A 360 -8.18 -1.52 9.65
CA VAL A 360 -8.26 -0.05 9.71
C VAL A 360 -9.54 0.41 10.41
N ARG A 361 -10.71 -0.19 10.12
CA ARG A 361 -11.98 0.23 10.76
C ARG A 361 -11.94 0.06 12.28
N GLU A 362 -11.40 -1.06 12.75
CA GLU A 362 -11.18 -1.26 14.20
C GLU A 362 -10.19 -0.22 14.76
N ALA A 363 -9.13 0.11 14.01
CA ALA A 363 -8.16 1.12 14.43
C ALA A 363 -8.82 2.51 14.58
N LEU A 364 -9.68 2.92 13.64
CA LEU A 364 -10.44 4.17 13.75
C LEU A 364 -11.31 4.20 15.01
N MET A 365 -12.01 3.09 15.32
CA MET A 365 -12.82 2.97 16.54
C MET A 365 -11.95 3.04 17.81
N ASN A 366 -10.82 2.32 17.82
CA ASN A 366 -9.89 2.34 18.94
C ASN A 366 -9.27 3.73 19.15
N GLY A 367 -9.01 4.46 18.06
CA GLY A 367 -8.53 5.85 18.12
C GLY A 367 -9.49 6.78 18.83
N MET A 368 -10.80 6.70 18.54
CA MET A 368 -11.83 7.47 19.25
C MET A 368 -11.90 7.08 20.73
N ALA A 369 -11.80 5.79 21.05
CA ALA A 369 -11.79 5.34 22.43
C ALA A 369 -10.59 5.89 23.22
N LEU A 370 -9.40 5.93 22.62
CA LEU A 370 -8.19 6.51 23.21
C LEU A 370 -8.34 8.03 23.42
N GLU A 371 -8.90 8.75 22.44
CA GLU A 371 -9.14 10.20 22.53
C GLU A 371 -10.07 10.54 23.72
N ARG A 372 -11.08 9.71 23.96
CA ARG A 372 -11.98 9.83 25.13
C ARG A 372 -11.30 9.55 26.46
N GLU A 373 -10.21 8.82 26.46
CA GLU A 373 -9.37 8.57 27.65
C GLU A 373 -8.28 9.63 27.83
N ASP A 374 -8.34 10.77 27.13
CA ASP A 374 -7.33 11.84 27.11
C ASP A 374 -5.92 11.33 26.70
N ARG A 375 -5.86 10.29 25.86
CA ARG A 375 -4.61 9.67 25.37
C ARG A 375 -4.28 10.06 23.95
N GLY A 376 -5.08 10.92 23.32
CA GLY A 376 -4.98 11.30 21.92
C GLY A 376 -5.46 10.20 20.96
N ASN A 377 -5.61 10.56 19.68
CA ASN A 377 -6.05 9.64 18.63
C ASN A 377 -4.94 9.40 17.61
N PRO A 378 -4.22 8.27 17.68
CA PRO A 378 -3.13 7.95 16.75
C PRO A 378 -3.61 7.34 15.43
N PHE A 379 -4.93 7.27 15.17
CA PHE A 379 -5.51 6.54 14.05
C PHE A 379 -6.50 7.36 13.22
N LYS A 380 -6.38 8.71 13.16
CA LYS A 380 -7.13 9.57 12.23
C LYS A 380 -6.57 9.45 10.80
N LEU A 381 -6.57 8.24 10.26
CA LEU A 381 -5.87 7.86 9.03
C LEU A 381 -6.64 8.26 7.77
N GLY A 382 -5.90 8.69 6.74
CA GLY A 382 -6.36 8.74 5.36
C GLY A 382 -6.11 7.42 4.64
N PHE A 383 -6.85 7.16 3.56
CA PHE A 383 -6.83 5.88 2.86
C PHE A 383 -6.25 6.03 1.45
N ILE A 384 -5.43 5.08 1.03
CA ILE A 384 -5.04 4.85 -0.36
C ILE A 384 -5.11 3.36 -0.68
N GLY A 385 -5.09 3.04 -1.97
CA GLY A 385 -4.71 1.73 -2.49
C GLY A 385 -3.34 1.82 -3.15
N SER A 386 -2.64 0.71 -3.23
CA SER A 386 -1.37 0.57 -3.96
C SER A 386 -1.20 -0.88 -4.43
N SER A 387 -0.11 -1.20 -5.13
CA SER A 387 0.05 -2.57 -5.64
C SER A 387 0.86 -3.49 -4.72
N ASP A 388 1.95 -3.04 -4.14
CA ASP A 388 2.95 -3.89 -3.49
C ASP A 388 3.47 -4.99 -4.45
N ASN A 389 3.61 -4.61 -5.74
CA ASN A 389 3.98 -5.54 -6.79
C ASN A 389 5.50 -5.61 -6.94
N HIS A 390 6.02 -6.82 -7.16
CA HIS A 390 7.45 -7.11 -7.26
C HIS A 390 7.88 -7.40 -8.70
N ASN A 391 7.19 -6.76 -9.67
CA ASN A 391 7.39 -6.92 -11.11
C ASN A 391 7.72 -5.58 -11.80
N SER A 392 8.13 -4.55 -11.06
CA SER A 392 8.35 -3.17 -11.52
C SER A 392 7.09 -2.54 -12.16
N SER A 393 5.92 -3.09 -11.87
CA SER A 393 4.63 -2.76 -12.50
C SER A 393 3.49 -3.08 -11.54
N GLY A 394 2.29 -2.54 -11.78
CA GLY A 394 1.07 -2.95 -11.07
C GLY A 394 0.10 -3.67 -12.00
N SER A 395 -0.55 -4.73 -11.55
CA SER A 395 -1.63 -5.43 -12.28
C SER A 395 -2.98 -4.90 -11.78
N TYR A 396 -3.42 -3.74 -12.29
CA TYR A 396 -4.64 -3.06 -11.79
C TYR A 396 -5.93 -3.61 -12.39
N GLU A 397 -5.85 -4.26 -13.54
CA GLU A 397 -6.97 -4.68 -14.35
C GLU A 397 -7.15 -6.19 -14.25
N GLU A 398 -8.34 -6.64 -13.88
CA GLU A 398 -8.64 -8.07 -13.69
C GLU A 398 -8.48 -8.87 -15.00
N ASP A 399 -8.82 -8.28 -16.12
CA ASP A 399 -8.68 -8.88 -17.45
C ASP A 399 -7.27 -8.75 -18.05
N ASN A 400 -6.36 -8.03 -17.39
CA ASN A 400 -4.99 -7.78 -17.83
C ASN A 400 -4.00 -8.00 -16.68
N TYR A 401 -4.12 -9.16 -16.03
CA TYR A 401 -3.33 -9.51 -14.87
C TYR A 401 -2.06 -10.27 -15.28
N PHE A 402 -0.88 -9.76 -14.94
CA PHE A 402 0.41 -10.35 -15.25
C PHE A 402 1.24 -10.71 -14.01
N GLY A 403 0.55 -11.05 -12.92
CA GLY A 403 1.16 -11.58 -11.71
C GLY A 403 1.73 -10.53 -10.77
N THR A 404 2.24 -11.03 -9.65
CA THR A 404 2.81 -10.22 -8.56
C THR A 404 4.35 -10.20 -8.60
N THR A 405 4.94 -11.13 -9.32
CA THR A 405 6.39 -11.28 -9.55
C THR A 405 6.59 -11.83 -10.97
N PRO A 406 7.78 -11.69 -11.57
CA PRO A 406 8.05 -12.31 -12.88
C PRO A 406 7.81 -13.82 -12.89
N LEU A 407 8.14 -14.51 -11.80
CA LEU A 407 7.92 -15.96 -11.67
C LEU A 407 6.43 -16.35 -11.75
N THR A 408 5.52 -15.44 -11.38
CA THR A 408 4.06 -15.65 -11.44
C THR A 408 3.42 -14.92 -12.63
N GLY A 409 4.19 -14.63 -13.67
CA GLY A 409 3.74 -13.86 -14.83
C GLY A 409 2.74 -14.60 -15.73
N ALA A 410 2.83 -15.92 -15.84
CA ALA A 410 1.94 -16.74 -16.65
C ALA A 410 0.86 -17.42 -15.80
N PRO A 411 -0.36 -17.66 -16.35
CA PRO A 411 -1.45 -18.35 -15.64
C PRO A 411 -1.00 -19.68 -14.99
N GLU A 412 -0.21 -20.47 -15.69
CA GLU A 412 0.25 -21.78 -15.23
C GLU A 412 1.22 -21.68 -14.05
N THR A 413 1.99 -20.60 -13.96
CA THR A 413 3.00 -20.41 -12.91
C THR A 413 2.43 -19.75 -11.66
N ARG A 414 1.37 -18.96 -11.79
CA ARG A 414 0.73 -18.30 -10.63
C ARG A 414 -0.33 -19.15 -9.92
N ALA A 415 -0.46 -20.41 -10.33
CA ALA A 415 -1.37 -21.36 -9.71
C ALA A 415 -2.85 -20.92 -9.69
N SER A 416 -3.25 -20.09 -10.65
CA SER A 416 -4.64 -19.67 -10.84
C SER A 416 -5.49 -20.75 -11.50
N VAL A 417 -4.84 -21.73 -12.13
CA VAL A 417 -5.48 -22.84 -12.83
C VAL A 417 -5.01 -24.19 -12.27
N PRO A 418 -5.90 -25.17 -12.14
CA PRO A 418 -5.52 -26.50 -11.64
C PRO A 418 -4.58 -27.19 -12.63
N ILE A 419 -3.56 -27.87 -12.11
CA ILE A 419 -2.77 -28.82 -12.88
C ILE A 419 -3.17 -30.22 -12.40
N ASN A 420 -3.68 -31.04 -13.30
CA ASN A 420 -4.24 -32.36 -13.00
C ASN A 420 -5.34 -32.31 -11.93
N GLY A 421 -6.16 -31.25 -11.93
CA GLY A 421 -7.24 -31.08 -10.95
C GLY A 421 -6.83 -30.51 -9.59
N GLU A 422 -5.56 -30.18 -9.39
CA GLU A 422 -5.07 -29.61 -8.13
C GLU A 422 -4.40 -28.25 -8.33
N TYR A 423 -4.72 -27.28 -7.49
CA TYR A 423 -4.01 -26.00 -7.43
C TYR A 423 -2.65 -26.16 -6.75
N ARG A 424 -1.58 -25.67 -7.38
CA ARG A 424 -0.23 -25.74 -6.82
C ARG A 424 -0.06 -24.91 -5.54
N ASP A 425 -0.65 -23.73 -5.50
CA ASP A 425 -0.68 -22.85 -4.31
C ASP A 425 -1.98 -22.04 -4.27
N MET A 426 -2.93 -22.51 -3.49
CA MET A 426 -4.22 -21.82 -3.33
C MET A 426 -4.10 -20.40 -2.76
N ARG A 427 -2.98 -20.06 -2.11
CA ARG A 427 -2.77 -18.70 -1.55
C ARG A 427 -2.56 -17.67 -2.64
N THR A 428 -1.90 -18.02 -3.75
CA THR A 428 -1.75 -17.12 -4.89
C THR A 428 -3.11 -16.77 -5.50
N ALA A 429 -4.03 -17.71 -5.57
CA ALA A 429 -5.40 -17.46 -6.05
C ALA A 429 -6.21 -16.50 -5.13
N GLN A 430 -5.76 -16.28 -3.90
CA GLN A 430 -6.39 -15.32 -2.97
C GLN A 430 -5.88 -13.88 -3.17
N PHE A 431 -4.83 -13.65 -3.96
CA PHE A 431 -4.35 -12.31 -4.22
C PHE A 431 -5.38 -11.51 -5.03
N GLY A 432 -5.53 -10.22 -4.69
CA GLY A 432 -6.35 -9.27 -5.43
C GLY A 432 -5.65 -8.74 -6.67
N ALA A 433 -6.34 -7.94 -7.45
CA ALA A 433 -5.68 -7.00 -8.35
C ALA A 433 -4.93 -5.94 -7.54
N SER A 434 -4.03 -5.21 -8.19
CA SER A 434 -3.35 -4.09 -7.55
C SER A 434 -4.34 -2.98 -7.18
N GLY A 435 -4.21 -2.41 -5.99
CA GLY A 435 -4.93 -1.20 -5.62
C GLY A 435 -4.38 0.05 -6.30
N LEU A 436 -5.18 1.12 -6.36
CA LEU A 436 -4.75 2.45 -6.79
C LEU A 436 -5.06 3.48 -5.72
N ALA A 437 -4.18 4.48 -5.61
CA ALA A 437 -4.45 5.70 -4.86
C ALA A 437 -5.17 6.72 -5.74
N GLY A 438 -6.34 7.19 -5.29
CA GLY A 438 -6.99 8.38 -5.84
C GLY A 438 -6.68 9.58 -4.94
N VAL A 439 -6.16 10.67 -5.49
CA VAL A 439 -5.72 11.85 -4.74
C VAL A 439 -6.35 13.11 -5.33
N TRP A 440 -7.02 13.91 -4.49
CA TRP A 440 -7.58 15.21 -4.89
C TRP A 440 -6.55 16.31 -4.64
N ALA A 441 -5.91 16.79 -5.70
CA ALA A 441 -4.90 17.85 -5.65
C ALA A 441 -5.22 18.98 -6.63
N GLU A 442 -4.66 20.15 -6.37
CA GLU A 442 -4.91 21.35 -7.16
C GLU A 442 -4.27 21.27 -8.55
N GLU A 443 -3.17 20.54 -8.68
CA GLU A 443 -2.40 20.32 -9.90
C GLU A 443 -1.54 19.05 -9.79
N ASN A 444 -1.09 18.49 -10.91
CA ASN A 444 -0.22 17.31 -10.92
C ASN A 444 1.25 17.71 -10.65
N THR A 445 1.53 18.06 -9.40
CA THR A 445 2.90 18.35 -8.94
C THR A 445 3.20 17.59 -7.66
N ARG A 446 4.51 17.36 -7.41
CA ARG A 446 4.94 16.65 -6.19
C ARG A 446 4.42 17.34 -4.93
N GLU A 447 4.51 18.66 -4.88
CA GLU A 447 4.05 19.43 -3.73
C GLU A 447 2.53 19.32 -3.54
N ALA A 448 1.73 19.50 -4.61
CA ALA A 448 0.27 19.45 -4.51
C ALA A 448 -0.24 18.06 -4.13
N ILE A 449 0.29 16.98 -4.74
CA ILE A 449 -0.07 15.60 -4.42
C ILE A 449 0.39 15.24 -3.00
N PHE A 450 1.64 15.60 -2.60
CA PHE A 450 2.12 15.35 -1.25
C PHE A 450 1.27 16.05 -0.18
N ASN A 451 0.89 17.31 -0.43
CA ASN A 451 0.01 18.06 0.46
C ASN A 451 -1.39 17.45 0.53
N ALA A 452 -1.90 16.88 -0.57
CA ALA A 452 -3.16 16.16 -0.59
C ALA A 452 -3.09 14.85 0.23
N LEU A 453 -2.01 14.10 0.12
CA LEU A 453 -1.74 12.94 0.98
C LEU A 453 -1.71 13.37 2.46
N ARG A 454 -0.99 14.43 2.78
CA ARG A 454 -0.88 14.94 4.17
C ARG A 454 -2.21 15.42 4.75
N ARG A 455 -3.06 16.10 3.95
CA ARG A 455 -4.42 16.48 4.39
C ARG A 455 -5.43 15.33 4.25
N LYS A 456 -5.01 14.16 3.74
CA LYS A 456 -5.81 12.93 3.64
C LYS A 456 -7.01 13.06 2.69
N GLU A 457 -6.96 13.93 1.71
CA GLU A 457 -8.00 14.05 0.70
C GLU A 457 -7.79 13.03 -0.42
N THR A 458 -7.95 11.78 -0.02
CA THR A 458 -7.54 10.60 -0.78
C THR A 458 -8.51 9.45 -0.56
N PHE A 459 -8.48 8.49 -1.47
CA PHE A 459 -9.19 7.23 -1.36
C PHE A 459 -8.41 6.10 -2.05
N GLY A 460 -8.72 4.86 -1.69
CA GLY A 460 -8.19 3.67 -2.36
C GLY A 460 -9.22 3.02 -3.26
N THR A 461 -8.80 2.44 -4.37
CA THR A 461 -9.61 1.55 -5.20
C THR A 461 -8.98 0.17 -5.30
N SER A 462 -9.74 -0.84 -5.72
CA SER A 462 -9.24 -2.19 -5.98
C SER A 462 -8.79 -2.38 -7.45
N GLY A 463 -8.19 -1.32 -8.04
CA GLY A 463 -7.59 -1.32 -9.37
C GLY A 463 -8.31 -0.46 -10.40
N ASN A 464 -9.62 -0.29 -10.30
CA ASN A 464 -10.40 0.59 -11.18
C ASN A 464 -10.18 2.08 -10.86
N ARG A 465 -10.56 2.96 -11.79
CA ARG A 465 -10.42 4.42 -11.64
C ARG A 465 -11.75 5.10 -11.33
N ILE A 466 -12.52 4.52 -10.40
CA ILE A 466 -13.69 5.19 -9.84
C ILE A 466 -13.25 6.51 -9.22
N LYS A 467 -13.92 7.61 -9.63
CA LYS A 467 -13.70 8.92 -9.00
C LYS A 467 -14.69 9.09 -7.86
N LEU A 468 -14.20 9.44 -6.69
CA LEU A 468 -15.03 9.58 -5.50
C LEU A 468 -14.79 10.94 -4.85
N ARG A 469 -15.88 11.71 -4.60
CA ARG A 469 -15.89 12.86 -3.70
C ARG A 469 -16.79 12.59 -2.49
N PHE A 470 -16.34 13.03 -1.33
CA PHE A 470 -17.08 12.94 -0.09
C PHE A 470 -16.88 14.21 0.73
N PHE A 471 -17.99 14.87 1.09
CA PHE A 471 -17.98 16.08 1.88
C PHE A 471 -18.93 15.92 3.07
N GLY A 472 -18.56 16.43 4.23
CA GLY A 472 -19.41 16.52 5.41
C GLY A 472 -19.65 17.96 5.82
N GLY A 473 -20.85 18.27 6.30
CA GLY A 473 -21.19 19.61 6.76
C GLY A 473 -22.58 19.69 7.37
N PHE A 474 -22.89 20.79 8.00
CA PHE A 474 -24.21 20.98 8.62
C PHE A 474 -25.21 21.70 7.69
N ASP A 475 -24.75 22.33 6.61
CA ASP A 475 -25.56 23.10 5.67
C ASP A 475 -25.59 22.50 4.25
N LEU A 476 -25.34 21.19 4.13
CA LEU A 476 -25.32 20.47 2.87
C LEU A 476 -26.65 19.84 2.47
N SER A 477 -27.62 19.73 3.39
CA SER A 477 -28.89 19.01 3.16
C SER A 477 -29.73 19.53 1.99
N ASN A 478 -29.57 20.81 1.61
CA ASN A 478 -30.36 21.47 0.55
C ASN A 478 -29.50 21.84 -0.67
N ILE A 479 -28.33 21.21 -0.85
CA ILE A 479 -27.48 21.50 -2.02
C ILE A 479 -28.07 20.86 -3.27
N ASP A 480 -28.02 21.58 -4.39
CA ASP A 480 -28.43 21.04 -5.68
C ASP A 480 -27.31 20.18 -6.28
N LEU A 481 -27.53 18.86 -6.32
CA LEU A 481 -26.57 17.89 -6.85
C LEU A 481 -26.38 18.00 -8.38
N SER A 482 -27.27 18.74 -9.08
CA SER A 482 -27.15 18.98 -10.53
C SER A 482 -26.40 20.27 -10.87
N ALA A 483 -26.03 21.07 -9.87
CA ALA A 483 -25.34 22.33 -10.08
C ALA A 483 -23.95 22.13 -10.71
N GLU A 484 -23.64 22.92 -11.75
CA GLU A 484 -22.32 22.87 -12.42
C GLU A 484 -21.16 23.21 -11.47
N ASP A 485 -21.40 24.04 -10.46
CA ASP A 485 -20.43 24.45 -9.47
C ASP A 485 -20.53 23.65 -8.15
N LEU A 486 -21.08 22.42 -8.19
CA LEU A 486 -21.30 21.57 -7.01
C LEU A 486 -20.06 21.43 -6.13
N ALA A 487 -18.88 21.19 -6.72
CA ALA A 487 -17.62 21.08 -5.98
C ALA A 487 -17.30 22.37 -5.23
N LYS A 488 -17.44 23.54 -5.87
CA LYS A 488 -17.24 24.85 -5.23
C LYS A 488 -18.17 25.05 -4.05
N GLN A 489 -19.46 24.72 -4.22
CA GLN A 489 -20.45 24.84 -3.14
C GLN A 489 -20.12 23.89 -1.98
N ALA A 490 -19.71 22.65 -2.28
CA ALA A 490 -19.35 21.65 -1.27
C ALA A 490 -18.13 22.07 -0.44
N TYR A 491 -17.06 22.57 -1.08
CA TYR A 491 -15.92 23.15 -0.36
C TYR A 491 -16.26 24.41 0.44
N GLY A 492 -17.21 25.21 -0.03
CA GLY A 492 -17.62 26.45 0.65
C GLY A 492 -18.52 26.22 1.87
N LYS A 493 -19.24 25.10 1.94
CA LYS A 493 -20.25 24.80 2.98
C LYS A 493 -19.88 23.62 3.89
N GLY A 494 -18.85 22.87 3.56
CA GLY A 494 -18.44 21.67 4.26
C GLY A 494 -16.95 21.43 4.22
N VAL A 495 -16.54 20.28 4.71
CA VAL A 495 -15.17 19.80 4.70
C VAL A 495 -15.05 18.56 3.81
N PRO A 496 -13.95 18.40 3.06
CA PRO A 496 -13.74 17.21 2.24
C PRO A 496 -13.32 16.00 3.07
N MET A 497 -13.28 14.81 2.44
CA MET A 497 -12.72 13.60 3.04
C MET A 497 -11.34 13.86 3.64
N GLY A 498 -11.00 13.13 4.71
CA GLY A 498 -9.75 13.28 5.46
C GLY A 498 -9.76 14.39 6.51
N SER A 499 -10.81 15.21 6.56
CA SER A 499 -10.93 16.35 7.47
C SER A 499 -11.74 15.99 8.73
N ASP A 500 -11.57 16.80 9.78
CA ASP A 500 -12.42 16.77 10.97
C ASP A 500 -13.58 17.77 10.80
N LEU A 501 -14.82 17.32 11.06
CA LEU A 501 -16.02 18.15 11.09
C LEU A 501 -16.36 18.49 12.54
N MET A 502 -16.20 19.75 12.93
CA MET A 502 -16.50 20.21 14.29
C MET A 502 -18.01 20.27 14.53
N GLY A 503 -18.49 19.63 15.60
CA GLY A 503 -19.90 19.55 15.93
C GLY A 503 -20.58 20.91 16.13
N GLN A 504 -21.85 21.03 15.73
CA GLN A 504 -22.70 22.22 15.87
C GLN A 504 -23.93 21.92 16.71
N GLY A 505 -23.72 21.61 17.99
CA GLY A 505 -24.79 21.36 18.94
C GLY A 505 -25.64 20.13 18.60
N THR A 506 -26.94 20.31 18.40
CA THR A 506 -27.91 19.22 18.15
C THR A 506 -28.19 18.95 16.67
N LYS A 507 -27.57 19.70 15.76
CA LYS A 507 -27.80 19.53 14.31
C LYS A 507 -27.05 18.31 13.79
N ALA A 508 -27.76 17.39 13.15
CA ALA A 508 -27.15 16.24 12.50
C ALA A 508 -26.30 16.67 11.29
N PRO A 509 -25.14 16.08 11.07
CA PRO A 509 -24.31 16.32 9.89
C PRO A 509 -24.99 15.73 8.65
N SER A 510 -24.82 16.43 7.53
CA SER A 510 -25.20 15.94 6.20
C SER A 510 -23.95 15.72 5.36
N PHE A 511 -24.03 14.75 4.48
CA PHE A 511 -22.90 14.35 3.65
C PHE A 511 -23.29 14.34 2.18
N ILE A 512 -22.41 14.87 1.34
CA ILE A 512 -22.49 14.71 -0.12
C ILE A 512 -21.55 13.57 -0.50
N VAL A 513 -22.08 12.56 -1.19
CA VAL A 513 -21.31 11.54 -1.88
C VAL A 513 -21.52 11.67 -3.37
N TRP A 514 -20.44 11.59 -4.13
CA TRP A 514 -20.45 11.70 -5.57
C TRP A 514 -19.39 10.74 -6.14
N ALA A 515 -19.87 9.67 -6.81
CA ALA A 515 -19.03 8.68 -7.46
C ALA A 515 -19.30 8.62 -8.95
N GLN A 516 -18.24 8.48 -9.75
CA GLN A 516 -18.28 8.27 -11.20
C GLN A 516 -17.54 6.96 -11.51
N SER A 517 -18.15 6.10 -12.34
CA SER A 517 -17.55 4.83 -12.74
C SER A 517 -16.27 5.03 -13.54
N ASP A 518 -15.41 4.02 -13.51
CA ASP A 518 -14.32 3.87 -14.47
C ASP A 518 -14.91 3.62 -15.85
N SER A 519 -14.34 4.24 -16.89
CA SER A 519 -14.76 4.06 -18.28
C SER A 519 -14.51 2.65 -18.81
N TYR A 520 -13.58 1.91 -18.21
CA TYR A 520 -13.23 0.53 -18.53
C TYR A 520 -13.74 -0.49 -17.50
N GLY A 521 -14.28 0.00 -16.38
CA GLY A 521 -14.86 -0.82 -15.32
C GLY A 521 -16.33 -1.17 -15.54
N ALA A 522 -16.93 -1.81 -14.55
CA ALA A 522 -18.36 -2.04 -14.54
C ALA A 522 -19.12 -0.78 -14.07
N PRO A 523 -20.41 -0.62 -14.48
CA PRO A 523 -21.24 0.44 -13.93
C PRO A 523 -21.41 0.32 -12.42
N LEU A 524 -21.59 1.46 -11.75
CA LEU A 524 -21.79 1.53 -10.31
C LEU A 524 -23.11 0.87 -9.90
N GLN A 525 -23.06 0.05 -8.84
CA GLN A 525 -24.23 -0.58 -8.26
C GLN A 525 -24.86 0.28 -7.16
N ARG A 526 -24.04 0.71 -6.19
CA ARG A 526 -24.48 1.48 -5.02
C ARG A 526 -23.33 2.22 -4.34
N ILE A 527 -23.70 3.17 -3.51
CA ILE A 527 -22.78 3.85 -2.58
C ILE A 527 -23.21 3.55 -1.15
N GLN A 528 -22.25 3.22 -0.29
CA GLN A 528 -22.41 3.02 1.14
C GLN A 528 -21.67 4.10 1.92
N ILE A 529 -22.24 4.53 3.04
CA ILE A 529 -21.55 5.25 4.11
C ILE A 529 -21.41 4.31 5.30
N ILE A 530 -20.20 4.17 5.77
CA ILE A 530 -19.85 3.44 6.97
C ILE A 530 -19.66 4.45 8.10
N LYS A 531 -20.45 4.31 9.17
CA LYS A 531 -20.36 5.10 10.40
C LYS A 531 -19.77 4.23 11.51
N GLY A 532 -18.76 4.73 12.20
CA GLY A 532 -18.31 4.20 13.48
C GLY A 532 -18.43 5.27 14.55
N TRP A 533 -18.83 4.90 15.76
CA TRP A 533 -19.00 5.84 16.87
C TRP A 533 -18.68 5.21 18.22
N TYR A 534 -18.43 6.06 19.22
CA TYR A 534 -18.25 5.63 20.60
C TYR A 534 -19.57 5.76 21.36
N ASP A 535 -20.17 4.63 21.77
CA ASP A 535 -21.40 4.60 22.55
C ASP A 535 -21.10 4.91 24.03
N HIS A 536 -21.65 6.01 24.53
CA HIS A 536 -21.53 6.45 25.93
C HIS A 536 -22.43 5.69 26.90
N GLY A 537 -23.24 4.74 26.41
CA GLY A 537 -24.15 3.93 27.23
C GLY A 537 -23.42 3.06 28.27
N TYR A 538 -24.17 2.17 28.90
CA TYR A 538 -23.67 1.34 30.01
C TYR A 538 -22.40 0.53 29.67
N LYS A 539 -22.26 0.10 28.41
CA LYS A 539 -21.12 -0.71 27.98
C LYS A 539 -19.86 0.08 27.62
N LYS A 540 -20.00 1.37 27.30
CA LYS A 540 -18.88 2.22 26.83
C LYS A 540 -18.05 1.54 25.74
N GLU A 541 -18.70 1.13 24.69
CA GLU A 541 -18.09 0.37 23.57
C GLU A 541 -18.17 1.16 22.26
N THR A 542 -17.30 0.83 21.32
CA THR A 542 -17.38 1.31 19.94
C THR A 542 -18.39 0.51 19.14
N ARG A 543 -19.10 1.17 18.22
CA ARG A 543 -20.11 0.57 17.35
C ARG A 543 -19.91 1.01 15.91
N GLU A 544 -20.46 0.23 14.99
CA GLU A 544 -20.48 0.54 13.56
C GLU A 544 -21.84 0.27 12.95
N LYS A 545 -22.15 0.98 11.86
CA LYS A 545 -23.32 0.74 11.02
C LYS A 545 -23.02 1.14 9.58
N ILE A 546 -23.56 0.38 8.65
CA ILE A 546 -23.44 0.58 7.21
C ILE A 546 -24.79 1.05 6.67
N TYR A 547 -24.78 2.12 5.87
CA TYR A 547 -25.95 2.67 5.21
C TYR A 547 -25.72 2.69 3.71
N ASP A 548 -26.62 2.09 2.93
CA ASP A 548 -26.69 2.36 1.51
C ASP A 548 -27.33 3.74 1.33
N VAL A 549 -26.71 4.63 0.56
CA VAL A 549 -27.16 6.03 0.41
C VAL A 549 -27.51 6.40 -1.02
N ALA A 550 -27.05 5.63 -2.00
CA ALA A 550 -27.43 5.75 -3.40
C ALA A 550 -27.51 4.37 -4.04
N CYS A 551 -28.58 4.11 -4.80
CA CYS A 551 -28.80 2.89 -5.54
C CYS A 551 -28.86 3.21 -7.04
N SER A 552 -28.32 2.31 -7.87
CA SER A 552 -28.47 2.41 -9.33
C SER A 552 -29.88 2.06 -9.82
N ASP A 553 -30.12 2.20 -11.11
CA ASP A 553 -31.33 1.75 -11.82
C ASP A 553 -32.65 2.35 -11.30
N GLY A 554 -32.57 3.53 -10.66
CA GLY A 554 -33.74 4.19 -10.06
C GLY A 554 -34.30 3.48 -8.83
N LEU A 555 -33.58 2.50 -8.29
CA LEU A 555 -33.92 1.81 -7.06
C LEU A 555 -33.80 2.76 -5.87
N LYS A 556 -34.56 2.46 -4.80
CA LYS A 556 -34.53 3.26 -3.57
C LYS A 556 -34.03 2.41 -2.41
N VAL A 557 -33.32 3.06 -1.50
CA VAL A 557 -32.92 2.46 -0.23
C VAL A 557 -34.15 2.05 0.55
N ASP A 558 -34.20 0.80 1.00
CA ASP A 558 -35.23 0.32 1.91
C ASP A 558 -35.09 1.02 3.27
N PRO A 559 -36.13 1.72 3.75
CA PRO A 559 -36.04 2.49 4.99
C PRO A 559 -35.89 1.64 6.26
N LEU A 560 -36.24 0.36 6.20
CA LEU A 560 -36.14 -0.56 7.34
C LEU A 560 -34.74 -1.18 7.45
N THR A 561 -34.22 -1.65 6.32
CA THR A 561 -32.94 -2.33 6.27
C THR A 561 -31.76 -1.40 6.03
N GLN A 562 -32.02 -0.18 5.51
CA GLN A 562 -31.02 0.78 5.04
C GLN A 562 -30.11 0.19 3.95
N ARG A 563 -30.70 -0.67 3.07
CA ARG A 563 -30.01 -1.35 1.96
C ARG A 563 -30.71 -1.07 0.62
N CYS A 564 -29.91 -1.01 -0.44
CA CYS A 564 -30.40 -1.04 -1.80
C CYS A 564 -30.92 -2.45 -2.15
N PRO A 565 -32.04 -2.56 -2.85
CA PRO A 565 -32.40 -3.82 -3.47
C PRO A 565 -31.33 -4.29 -4.46
N ASP A 566 -31.30 -5.58 -4.76
CA ASP A 566 -30.48 -6.13 -5.84
C ASP A 566 -30.93 -5.53 -7.18
N ASN A 567 -30.01 -4.99 -7.97
CA ASN A 567 -30.30 -4.44 -9.28
C ASN A 567 -30.38 -5.51 -10.38
N GLY A 568 -30.08 -6.78 -10.04
CA GLY A 568 -30.11 -7.91 -10.96
C GLY A 568 -28.97 -7.93 -11.98
N ALA A 569 -27.88 -7.20 -11.73
CA ALA A 569 -26.69 -7.27 -12.57
C ALA A 569 -26.01 -8.63 -12.44
N GLN A 570 -25.53 -9.17 -13.54
CA GLN A 570 -24.90 -10.50 -13.61
C GLN A 570 -23.61 -10.44 -14.41
N VAL A 571 -22.71 -11.38 -14.13
CA VAL A 571 -21.53 -11.68 -14.91
C VAL A 571 -21.61 -13.10 -15.44
N ASN A 572 -21.33 -13.29 -16.71
CA ASN A 572 -21.25 -14.60 -17.33
C ASN A 572 -19.83 -15.15 -17.16
N LEU A 573 -19.65 -16.13 -16.29
CA LEU A 573 -18.34 -16.69 -15.97
C LEU A 573 -17.68 -17.44 -17.13
N SER A 574 -18.43 -17.82 -18.19
CA SER A 574 -17.85 -18.52 -19.34
C SER A 574 -17.08 -17.60 -20.30
N ASN A 575 -17.37 -16.30 -20.30
CA ASN A 575 -16.74 -15.32 -21.19
C ASN A 575 -16.54 -13.95 -20.55
N CYS A 576 -16.84 -13.81 -19.26
CA CYS A 576 -16.74 -12.59 -18.47
C CYS A 576 -17.54 -11.38 -19.00
N SER A 577 -18.56 -11.61 -19.84
CA SER A 577 -19.48 -10.54 -20.21
C SER A 577 -20.34 -10.12 -19.03
N ILE A 578 -20.57 -8.81 -18.91
CA ILE A 578 -21.36 -8.20 -17.84
C ILE A 578 -22.69 -7.65 -18.36
N SER A 579 -23.64 -7.41 -17.47
CA SER A 579 -24.91 -6.78 -17.79
C SER A 579 -24.70 -5.32 -18.22
N ASN A 580 -24.94 -4.99 -19.50
CA ASN A 580 -24.71 -3.65 -20.03
C ASN A 580 -25.84 -2.64 -19.77
N ASN A 581 -27.00 -3.13 -19.29
CA ASN A 581 -28.22 -2.34 -19.08
C ASN A 581 -28.55 -2.17 -17.59
N LYS A 582 -27.59 -2.43 -16.72
CA LYS A 582 -27.69 -2.33 -15.25
C LYS A 582 -26.57 -1.47 -14.69
N GLY A 583 -26.89 -0.78 -13.58
CA GLY A 583 -25.94 0.09 -12.92
C GLY A 583 -25.99 1.53 -13.43
N ALA A 584 -25.10 2.36 -12.96
CA ALA A 584 -25.03 3.79 -13.25
C ALA A 584 -23.60 4.22 -13.59
N ALA A 585 -23.46 5.15 -14.54
CA ALA A 585 -22.17 5.80 -14.82
C ALA A 585 -21.79 6.79 -13.70
N GLU A 586 -22.79 7.35 -13.02
CA GLU A 586 -22.61 8.30 -11.93
C GLU A 586 -23.70 8.06 -10.87
N LEU A 587 -23.30 8.11 -9.60
CA LEU A 587 -24.20 8.13 -8.45
C LEU A 587 -23.88 9.33 -7.56
N LYS A 588 -24.92 10.06 -7.16
CA LYS A 588 -24.83 11.19 -6.24
C LYS A 588 -25.91 11.10 -5.18
N ALA A 589 -25.61 11.45 -3.95
CA ALA A 589 -26.59 11.57 -2.90
C ALA A 589 -26.21 12.66 -1.89
N VAL A 590 -27.22 13.29 -1.31
CA VAL A 590 -27.12 13.96 -0.02
C VAL A 590 -27.73 13.03 1.02
N TRP A 591 -26.97 12.71 2.05
CA TRP A 591 -27.42 11.88 3.16
C TRP A 591 -27.22 12.59 4.48
N THR A 592 -28.21 12.62 5.33
CA THR A 592 -28.13 13.15 6.67
C THR A 592 -28.16 11.99 7.65
N ASP A 593 -27.26 11.96 8.62
CA ASP A 593 -27.16 10.87 9.58
C ASP A 593 -28.47 10.72 10.39
N PRO A 594 -29.24 9.63 10.18
CA PRO A 594 -30.52 9.43 10.88
C PRO A 594 -30.32 8.97 12.33
N ASP A 595 -29.13 8.47 12.66
CA ASP A 595 -28.78 7.97 13.98
C ASP A 595 -27.76 8.89 14.68
N PHE A 596 -27.83 10.21 14.38
CA PHE A 596 -26.98 11.19 15.02
C PHE A 596 -27.38 11.41 16.47
N GLU A 597 -26.41 11.33 17.35
CA GLU A 597 -26.58 11.67 18.78
C GLU A 597 -25.64 12.84 19.13
N PRO A 598 -26.20 13.96 19.66
CA PRO A 598 -25.41 15.12 20.08
C PRO A 598 -24.37 14.75 21.15
N GLY A 599 -23.13 15.19 20.95
CA GLY A 599 -22.01 14.92 21.87
C GLY A 599 -21.38 13.55 21.74
N VAL A 600 -21.84 12.73 20.78
CA VAL A 600 -21.20 11.45 20.41
C VAL A 600 -20.25 11.68 19.25
N GLU A 601 -19.00 11.30 19.42
CA GLU A 601 -17.98 11.33 18.38
C GLU A 601 -18.18 10.18 17.42
N ALA A 602 -18.03 10.45 16.11
CA ALA A 602 -18.18 9.47 15.05
C ALA A 602 -17.21 9.74 13.90
N PHE A 603 -16.80 8.69 13.21
CA PHE A 603 -16.19 8.81 11.89
C PHE A 603 -17.16 8.31 10.81
N TYR A 604 -16.95 8.81 9.60
CA TYR A 604 -17.69 8.40 8.40
C TYR A 604 -16.71 8.21 7.26
N TYR A 605 -16.88 7.14 6.50
CA TYR A 605 -16.18 6.96 5.22
C TYR A 605 -17.09 6.27 4.21
N VAL A 606 -16.68 6.27 2.94
CA VAL A 606 -17.50 5.80 1.82
C VAL A 606 -16.92 4.51 1.26
N ARG A 607 -17.81 3.61 0.85
CA ARG A 607 -17.52 2.48 -0.03
C ARG A 607 -18.40 2.56 -1.26
N VAL A 608 -17.80 2.46 -2.44
CA VAL A 608 -18.49 2.43 -3.73
C VAL A 608 -18.39 1.02 -4.30
N LEU A 609 -19.52 0.49 -4.76
CA LEU A 609 -19.62 -0.85 -5.30
C LEU A 609 -19.99 -0.78 -6.79
N GLU A 610 -19.22 -1.48 -7.61
CA GLU A 610 -19.56 -1.77 -9.01
C GLU A 610 -20.46 -3.00 -9.12
N ASN A 611 -21.06 -3.19 -10.29
CA ASN A 611 -21.70 -4.45 -10.67
C ASN A 611 -20.66 -5.59 -10.72
N PRO A 612 -21.08 -6.85 -10.55
CA PRO A 612 -20.18 -8.00 -10.59
C PRO A 612 -19.34 -8.09 -11.86
N THR A 613 -18.05 -8.39 -11.71
CA THR A 613 -17.09 -8.67 -12.80
C THR A 613 -16.35 -9.98 -12.53
N CYS A 614 -15.65 -10.51 -13.53
CA CYS A 614 -14.75 -11.64 -13.31
C CYS A 614 -13.47 -11.19 -12.61
N ARG A 615 -12.99 -12.02 -11.69
CA ARG A 615 -11.62 -11.93 -11.18
C ARG A 615 -10.60 -12.41 -12.21
N TRP A 616 -9.35 -11.99 -12.04
CA TRP A 616 -8.22 -12.44 -12.86
C TRP A 616 -8.08 -13.97 -12.92
N THR A 617 -8.45 -14.70 -11.87
CA THR A 617 -8.45 -16.18 -11.85
C THR A 617 -9.46 -16.76 -12.83
N THR A 618 -10.62 -16.15 -12.99
CA THR A 618 -11.61 -16.57 -13.99
C THR A 618 -11.11 -16.30 -15.42
N TRP A 619 -10.49 -15.13 -15.64
CA TRP A 619 -9.85 -14.81 -16.91
C TRP A 619 -8.75 -15.79 -17.28
N ASP A 620 -7.93 -16.20 -16.32
CA ASP A 620 -6.90 -17.23 -16.53
C ASP A 620 -7.52 -18.58 -16.91
N ALA A 621 -8.58 -18.99 -16.23
CA ALA A 621 -9.28 -20.23 -16.55
C ALA A 621 -9.87 -20.21 -17.99
N ILE A 622 -10.42 -19.08 -18.43
CA ILE A 622 -10.89 -18.89 -19.80
C ILE A 622 -9.74 -19.00 -20.80
N ARG A 623 -8.63 -18.29 -20.56
CA ARG A 623 -7.45 -18.26 -21.45
C ARG A 623 -6.76 -19.61 -21.61
N THR A 624 -6.80 -20.43 -20.57
CA THR A 624 -6.21 -21.77 -20.57
C THR A 624 -7.18 -22.85 -21.00
N CYS A 625 -8.40 -22.50 -21.43
CA CYS A 625 -9.47 -23.40 -21.86
C CYS A 625 -9.94 -24.43 -20.80
N LEU A 626 -9.67 -24.17 -19.52
CA LEU A 626 -10.02 -25.11 -18.43
C LEU A 626 -11.52 -25.09 -18.09
N LEU A 627 -12.24 -24.01 -18.40
CA LEU A 627 -13.70 -23.96 -18.20
C LEU A 627 -14.49 -24.89 -19.13
N TYR A 628 -13.90 -25.31 -20.27
CA TYR A 628 -14.52 -26.24 -21.21
C TYR A 628 -14.26 -27.72 -20.92
N THR A 629 -13.29 -28.01 -20.05
CA THR A 629 -12.91 -29.40 -19.72
C THR A 629 -13.62 -29.95 -18.51
N SER A 630 -14.15 -29.09 -17.62
CA SER A 630 -14.92 -29.54 -16.45
C SER A 630 -16.34 -30.01 -16.81
N ASP A 631 -16.97 -29.43 -17.83
CA ASP A 631 -18.31 -29.84 -18.30
C ASP A 631 -18.29 -31.13 -19.13
N ALA A 632 -17.14 -31.51 -19.67
CA ALA A 632 -16.97 -32.76 -20.44
C ALA A 632 -16.70 -33.99 -19.57
N ALA A 633 -16.51 -33.81 -18.27
CA ALA A 633 -16.25 -34.91 -17.32
C ALA A 633 -17.52 -35.36 -16.57
N ASP A 634 -18.63 -34.62 -16.70
CA ASP A 634 -19.94 -34.94 -16.10
C ASP A 634 -20.96 -35.53 -17.11
N GLU A 635 -20.55 -35.74 -18.39
CA GLU A 635 -21.26 -36.58 -19.37
C GLU A 635 -20.56 -37.95 -19.49
#